data_59f8731672f6a3300780da41d362517e
#
_entry.id   59f8731672f6a3300780da41d362517e
#
_cell.length_a   1.000
_cell.length_b   1.000
_cell.length_c   1.000
_cell.angle_alpha   90.00
_cell.angle_beta   90.00
_cell.angle_gamma   90.00
#
_symmetry.space_group_name_H-M   'P 1'
#
loop_
_entity.id
_entity.type
_entity.pdbx_description
1 polymer ?
#
loop_
_entity_poly.entity_id
_entity_poly.type
_entity_poly.pdbx_seq_one_letter_code
_entity_poly.pdbx_strand_id
1 'polypeptide(L)'
;MPSGRLVAGINADPIKQLINTHWHFDHTGGNEWVHEAGASILAQENTRKHLLIDTRVEGWKHTFPAAPPGAIPSTVFAEEYTLHANNTTLALKHYLPAHTDSDISVRFVEADVFHTGDTFWNRNYPFVDYSTGGSIDGQIRAAETNIAKVTDKTIVIPGHGAVGDKADLIMFRDVLADAREKVATMKKQGHSLTEVIAKPTARTDEEWGNGFMTPALFLQWVYQGT
;
A
#
# COMPACT_ATOMS: atom_id res chain seq x y z
N MET A 1 -6.19 12.06 19.89
CA MET A 1 -6.16 10.61 19.64
C MET A 1 -7.55 10.13 19.18
N PRO A 2 -7.97 10.40 17.91
CA PRO A 2 -9.33 10.07 17.45
C PRO A 2 -9.57 8.55 17.32
N SER A 3 -8.55 7.79 16.91
CA SER A 3 -8.66 6.35 16.63
C SER A 3 -8.98 5.49 17.87
N GLY A 4 -8.41 5.82 19.02
CA GLY A 4 -8.68 5.06 20.26
C GLY A 4 -10.13 5.17 20.75
N ARG A 5 -10.81 6.30 20.48
CA ARG A 5 -12.24 6.46 20.83
C ARG A 5 -13.17 5.69 19.91
N LEU A 6 -12.81 5.56 18.63
CA LEU A 6 -13.59 4.78 17.65
C LEU A 6 -13.55 3.29 17.99
N VAL A 7 -12.37 2.74 18.30
CA VAL A 7 -12.21 1.33 18.66
C VAL A 7 -12.92 1.03 19.97
N ALA A 8 -12.81 1.89 21.00
CA ALA A 8 -13.52 1.73 22.27
C ALA A 8 -15.05 1.81 22.12
N GLY A 9 -15.55 2.47 21.06
CA GLY A 9 -17.00 2.50 20.74
C GLY A 9 -17.50 1.20 20.09
N ILE A 10 -16.59 0.37 19.56
CA ILE A 10 -16.93 -0.92 18.93
C ILE A 10 -16.74 -2.07 19.93
N ASN A 11 -15.60 -2.08 20.64
CA ASN A 11 -15.27 -3.06 21.66
C ASN A 11 -14.40 -2.42 22.75
N ALA A 12 -14.72 -2.67 24.01
CA ALA A 12 -13.96 -2.18 25.17
C ALA A 12 -12.69 -3.03 25.46
N ASP A 13 -12.52 -4.17 24.79
CA ASP A 13 -11.33 -5.00 24.98
C ASP A 13 -10.09 -4.32 24.44
N PRO A 14 -8.91 -4.50 25.07
CA PRO A 14 -7.67 -3.90 24.58
C PRO A 14 -7.26 -4.48 23.23
N ILE A 15 -6.66 -3.65 22.38
CA ILE A 15 -6.03 -4.10 21.13
C ILE A 15 -4.85 -5.00 21.50
N LYS A 16 -4.86 -6.25 21.03
CA LYS A 16 -3.81 -7.24 21.33
C LYS A 16 -2.81 -7.40 20.20
N GLN A 17 -3.23 -7.11 18.96
CA GLN A 17 -2.43 -7.31 17.77
C GLN A 17 -2.58 -6.13 16.82
N LEU A 18 -1.45 -5.61 16.35
CA LEU A 18 -1.34 -4.65 15.24
C LEU A 18 -0.63 -5.34 14.09
N ILE A 19 -1.13 -5.14 12.86
CA ILE A 19 -0.51 -5.66 11.65
C ILE A 19 -0.16 -4.46 10.76
N ASN A 20 1.11 -4.28 10.41
CA ASN A 20 1.53 -3.29 9.43
C ASN A 20 1.53 -3.90 8.04
N THR A 21 0.89 -3.25 7.08
CA THR A 21 0.85 -3.70 5.68
C THR A 21 2.16 -3.44 4.95
N HIS A 22 2.88 -2.38 5.32
CA HIS A 22 4.21 -2.00 4.85
C HIS A 22 4.83 -0.96 5.80
N TRP A 23 6.02 -0.45 5.50
CA TRP A 23 6.82 0.33 6.44
C TRP A 23 6.49 1.84 6.49
N HIS A 24 5.76 2.42 5.52
CA HIS A 24 5.55 3.87 5.44
C HIS A 24 4.91 4.46 6.71
N PHE A 25 5.23 5.73 6.98
CA PHE A 25 4.93 6.40 8.24
C PHE A 25 3.44 6.52 8.54
N ASP A 26 2.61 6.68 7.52
CA ASP A 26 1.15 6.80 7.63
C ASP A 26 0.48 5.45 7.97
N HIS A 27 1.19 4.34 7.79
CA HIS A 27 0.79 2.99 8.19
C HIS A 27 1.47 2.49 9.47
N THR A 28 2.57 3.12 9.91
CA THR A 28 3.35 2.70 11.07
C THR A 28 3.44 3.75 12.18
N GLY A 29 3.04 4.99 11.91
CA GLY A 29 3.16 6.10 12.87
C GLY A 29 2.35 5.93 14.16
N GLY A 30 1.41 4.99 14.20
CA GLY A 30 0.67 4.61 15.41
C GLY A 30 1.28 3.47 16.22
N ASN A 31 2.37 2.84 15.74
CA ASN A 31 2.93 1.62 16.31
C ASN A 31 3.28 1.76 17.80
N GLU A 32 4.02 2.80 18.17
CA GLU A 32 4.47 3.03 19.55
C GLU A 32 3.27 3.17 20.50
N TRP A 33 2.28 3.97 20.11
CA TRP A 33 1.08 4.15 20.91
C TRP A 33 0.30 2.85 21.12
N VAL A 34 0.14 2.02 20.07
CA VAL A 34 -0.57 0.74 20.16
C VAL A 34 0.22 -0.27 20.99
N HIS A 35 1.57 -0.24 20.87
CA HIS A 35 2.46 -1.05 21.70
C HIS A 35 2.36 -0.68 23.19
N GLU A 36 2.39 0.61 23.53
CA GLU A 36 2.21 1.09 24.90
C GLU A 36 0.86 0.68 25.49
N ALA A 37 -0.17 0.54 24.65
CA ALA A 37 -1.47 0.00 25.04
C ALA A 37 -1.48 -1.53 25.23
N GLY A 38 -0.36 -2.21 25.04
CA GLY A 38 -0.16 -3.64 25.30
C GLY A 38 -0.27 -4.54 24.07
N ALA A 39 -0.37 -4.00 22.85
CA ALA A 39 -0.42 -4.81 21.64
C ALA A 39 0.98 -5.27 21.18
N SER A 40 1.05 -6.46 20.58
CA SER A 40 2.19 -6.89 19.78
C SER A 40 2.05 -6.43 18.33
N ILE A 41 3.17 -6.15 17.67
CA ILE A 41 3.22 -5.68 16.29
C ILE A 41 3.74 -6.80 15.39
N LEU A 42 2.97 -7.13 14.35
CA LEU A 42 3.28 -8.13 13.32
C LEU A 42 3.49 -7.43 11.97
N ALA A 43 4.57 -7.75 11.28
CA ALA A 43 4.86 -7.20 9.96
C ALA A 43 5.72 -8.16 9.11
N GLN A 44 5.86 -7.83 7.84
CA GLN A 44 6.88 -8.43 6.99
C GLN A 44 8.29 -7.97 7.43
N GLU A 45 9.32 -8.81 7.28
CA GLU A 45 10.66 -8.54 7.81
C GLU A 45 11.32 -7.25 7.25
N ASN A 46 11.03 -6.85 5.99
CA ASN A 46 11.56 -5.62 5.42
C ASN A 46 10.92 -4.37 6.07
N THR A 47 9.64 -4.44 6.49
CA THR A 47 9.04 -3.39 7.33
C THR A 47 9.88 -3.14 8.57
N ARG A 48 10.26 -4.20 9.28
CA ARG A 48 11.14 -4.07 10.45
C ARG A 48 12.51 -3.53 10.10
N LYS A 49 13.12 -3.97 8.98
CA LYS A 49 14.43 -3.48 8.52
C LYS A 49 14.41 -1.97 8.28
N HIS A 50 13.39 -1.46 7.56
CA HIS A 50 13.25 -0.04 7.29
C HIS A 50 13.01 0.79 8.55
N LEU A 51 12.22 0.28 9.51
CA LEU A 51 11.95 0.97 10.76
C LEU A 51 13.15 0.99 11.74
N LEU A 52 14.13 0.09 11.57
CA LEU A 52 15.32 0.03 12.43
C LEU A 52 16.41 1.05 12.09
N ILE A 53 16.35 1.65 10.90
CA ILE A 53 17.37 2.57 10.40
C ILE A 53 16.75 3.84 9.85
N ASP A 54 17.54 4.89 9.67
CA ASP A 54 17.13 6.05 8.91
C ASP A 54 16.89 5.63 7.45
N THR A 55 15.66 5.79 6.97
CA THR A 55 15.27 5.36 5.62
C THR A 55 14.88 6.56 4.76
N ARG A 56 15.57 6.73 3.63
CA ARG A 56 15.33 7.81 2.69
C ARG A 56 14.27 7.43 1.66
N VAL A 57 13.26 8.29 1.52
CA VAL A 57 12.28 8.22 0.42
C VAL A 57 12.56 9.37 -0.55
N GLU A 58 13.18 9.06 -1.68
CA GLU A 58 13.59 10.08 -2.66
C GLU A 58 12.41 10.82 -3.24
N GLY A 59 11.28 10.17 -3.44
CA GLY A 59 10.06 10.78 -3.95
C GLY A 59 9.51 11.90 -3.08
N TRP A 60 9.69 11.79 -1.78
CA TRP A 60 9.29 12.82 -0.82
C TRP A 60 10.47 13.74 -0.43
N LYS A 61 11.67 13.47 -0.92
CA LYS A 61 12.92 14.16 -0.54
C LYS A 61 13.10 14.20 0.98
N HIS A 62 12.65 13.16 1.65
CA HIS A 62 12.63 13.08 3.11
C HIS A 62 13.34 11.83 3.61
N THR A 63 14.06 11.95 4.73
CA THR A 63 14.63 10.82 5.45
C THR A 63 13.84 10.63 6.74
N PHE A 64 13.17 9.49 6.85
CA PHE A 64 12.49 9.08 8.07
C PHE A 64 13.53 8.53 9.04
N PRO A 65 13.61 9.06 10.26
CA PRO A 65 14.54 8.52 11.25
C PRO A 65 14.13 7.12 11.67
N ALA A 66 15.08 6.35 12.20
CA ALA A 66 14.79 5.07 12.83
C ALA A 66 13.67 5.23 13.86
N ALA A 67 12.72 4.31 13.83
CA ALA A 67 11.57 4.35 14.73
C ALA A 67 11.98 4.02 16.17
N PRO A 68 11.25 4.56 17.18
CA PRO A 68 11.53 4.24 18.58
C PRO A 68 11.32 2.74 18.86
N PRO A 69 11.98 2.16 19.87
CA PRO A 69 11.95 0.73 20.15
C PRO A 69 10.54 0.13 20.28
N GLY A 70 9.59 0.88 20.85
CA GLY A 70 8.19 0.47 20.96
C GLY A 70 7.42 0.43 19.65
N ALA A 71 7.92 1.08 18.60
CA ALA A 71 7.31 1.07 17.28
C ALA A 71 7.83 -0.04 16.35
N ILE A 72 8.87 -0.77 16.78
CA ILE A 72 9.49 -1.82 15.97
C ILE A 72 8.64 -3.10 16.05
N PRO A 73 8.27 -3.73 14.91
CA PRO A 73 7.54 -4.99 14.92
C PRO A 73 8.24 -6.07 15.76
N SER A 74 7.53 -6.63 16.73
CA SER A 74 8.03 -7.70 17.61
C SER A 74 7.97 -9.08 16.96
N THR A 75 7.04 -9.28 16.03
CA THR A 75 6.89 -10.52 15.25
C THR A 75 7.04 -10.19 13.76
N VAL A 76 7.86 -10.98 13.06
CA VAL A 76 8.06 -10.80 11.62
C VAL A 76 7.98 -12.12 10.89
N PHE A 77 7.68 -12.06 9.58
CA PHE A 77 7.68 -13.20 8.67
C PHE A 77 8.27 -12.80 7.31
N ALA A 78 8.72 -13.79 6.55
CA ALA A 78 9.33 -13.56 5.24
C ALA A 78 8.26 -13.53 4.13
N GLU A 79 7.50 -14.62 3.94
CA GLU A 79 6.60 -14.77 2.79
C GLU A 79 5.13 -14.88 3.16
N GLU A 80 4.80 -15.74 4.12
CA GLU A 80 3.41 -16.01 4.55
C GLU A 80 3.34 -16.16 6.07
N TYR A 81 2.21 -15.76 6.63
CA TYR A 81 1.91 -15.93 8.04
C TYR A 81 0.41 -16.17 8.23
N THR A 82 0.06 -17.08 9.13
CA THR A 82 -1.34 -17.30 9.53
C THR A 82 -1.52 -16.93 10.98
N LEU A 83 -2.46 -16.04 11.25
CA LEU A 83 -2.85 -15.63 12.59
C LEU A 83 -4.28 -16.07 12.86
N HIS A 84 -4.51 -16.77 13.98
CA HIS A 84 -5.85 -17.08 14.48
C HIS A 84 -6.17 -16.13 15.63
N ALA A 85 -7.14 -15.25 15.43
CA ALA A 85 -7.56 -14.26 16.43
C ALA A 85 -9.06 -13.96 16.27
N ASN A 86 -9.74 -13.62 17.36
CA ASN A 86 -11.16 -13.22 17.35
C ASN A 86 -12.08 -14.22 16.61
N ASN A 87 -11.83 -15.51 16.75
CA ASN A 87 -12.54 -16.60 16.05
C ASN A 87 -12.50 -16.50 14.52
N THR A 88 -11.47 -15.88 13.97
CA THR A 88 -11.24 -15.78 12.53
C THR A 88 -9.79 -16.11 12.18
N THR A 89 -9.58 -16.50 10.94
CA THR A 89 -8.26 -16.75 10.37
C THR A 89 -7.83 -15.55 9.52
N LEU A 90 -6.68 -15.00 9.84
CA LEU A 90 -6.02 -13.98 9.03
C LEU A 90 -4.86 -14.64 8.28
N ALA A 91 -4.95 -14.68 6.96
CA ALA A 91 -3.86 -15.15 6.09
C ALA A 91 -3.13 -13.93 5.54
N LEU A 92 -1.85 -13.79 5.92
CA LEU A 92 -0.97 -12.71 5.51
C LEU A 92 -0.04 -13.22 4.41
N LYS A 93 0.17 -12.44 3.37
CA LYS A 93 1.07 -12.79 2.29
C LYS A 93 1.87 -11.59 1.81
N HIS A 94 3.20 -11.76 1.74
CA HIS A 94 4.12 -10.80 1.15
C HIS A 94 3.98 -10.78 -0.37
N TYR A 95 4.01 -9.59 -0.96
CA TYR A 95 4.11 -9.40 -2.40
C TYR A 95 5.58 -9.40 -2.84
N LEU A 96 5.82 -9.78 -4.09
CA LEU A 96 7.05 -9.32 -4.75
C LEU A 96 7.02 -7.78 -4.80
N PRO A 97 8.17 -7.08 -4.71
CA PRO A 97 8.21 -5.63 -4.60
C PRO A 97 7.22 -4.92 -5.53
N ALA A 98 6.36 -4.06 -4.96
CA ALA A 98 5.24 -3.40 -5.64
C ALA A 98 5.20 -1.91 -5.31
N HIS A 99 4.49 -1.49 -4.25
CA HIS A 99 4.53 -0.13 -3.72
C HIS A 99 5.84 0.13 -2.97
N THR A 100 6.27 -0.86 -2.17
CA THR A 100 7.57 -0.99 -1.50
C THR A 100 8.09 -2.42 -1.66
N ASP A 101 9.19 -2.77 -0.99
CA ASP A 101 9.67 -4.15 -0.84
C ASP A 101 9.07 -4.89 0.36
N SER A 102 8.17 -4.26 1.11
CA SER A 102 7.64 -4.78 2.37
C SER A 102 6.13 -5.02 2.38
N ASP A 103 5.48 -4.84 1.21
CA ASP A 103 4.03 -4.89 1.09
C ASP A 103 3.45 -6.27 1.40
N ILE A 104 2.37 -6.30 2.18
CA ILE A 104 1.60 -7.52 2.43
C ILE A 104 0.10 -7.31 2.17
N SER A 105 -0.58 -8.41 1.83
CA SER A 105 -2.02 -8.51 1.95
C SER A 105 -2.42 -9.19 3.25
N VAL A 106 -3.62 -8.85 3.75
CA VAL A 106 -4.26 -9.52 4.89
C VAL A 106 -5.65 -9.99 4.49
N ARG A 107 -5.86 -11.31 4.45
CA ARG A 107 -7.15 -11.91 4.18
C ARG A 107 -7.83 -12.31 5.48
N PHE A 108 -9.00 -11.79 5.75
CA PHE A 108 -9.91 -12.25 6.79
C PHE A 108 -10.78 -13.35 6.17
N VAL A 109 -10.41 -14.59 6.40
CA VAL A 109 -10.90 -15.74 5.61
C VAL A 109 -12.41 -15.89 5.74
N GLU A 110 -12.93 -15.95 6.97
CA GLU A 110 -14.34 -16.24 7.25
C GLU A 110 -15.26 -15.06 6.90
N ALA A 111 -14.73 -13.83 6.96
CA ALA A 111 -15.47 -12.60 6.63
C ALA A 111 -15.45 -12.27 5.15
N ASP A 112 -14.64 -12.96 4.33
CA ASP A 112 -14.38 -12.63 2.93
C ASP A 112 -13.98 -11.16 2.71
N VAL A 113 -13.08 -10.66 3.60
CA VAL A 113 -12.50 -9.31 3.53
C VAL A 113 -11.03 -9.43 3.14
N PHE A 114 -10.58 -8.60 2.20
CA PHE A 114 -9.22 -8.60 1.69
C PHE A 114 -8.60 -7.21 1.78
N HIS A 115 -7.65 -7.01 2.69
CA HIS A 115 -6.90 -5.77 2.84
C HIS A 115 -5.60 -5.86 2.03
N THR A 116 -5.40 -4.92 1.16
CA THR A 116 -4.30 -4.92 0.17
C THR A 116 -3.13 -4.03 0.55
N GLY A 117 -3.27 -3.21 1.61
CA GLY A 117 -2.33 -2.10 1.81
C GLY A 117 -2.25 -1.22 0.57
N ASP A 118 -1.09 -0.62 0.33
CA ASP A 118 -0.87 0.34 -0.76
C ASP A 118 -0.63 -0.30 -2.13
N THR A 119 -0.79 -1.62 -2.23
CA THR A 119 -0.88 -2.27 -3.54
C THR A 119 -2.21 -1.96 -4.26
N PHE A 120 -3.15 -1.27 -3.58
CA PHE A 120 -4.38 -0.74 -4.14
C PHE A 120 -4.76 0.60 -3.48
N TRP A 121 -4.92 1.63 -4.31
CA TRP A 121 -5.47 2.95 -3.95
C TRP A 121 -6.79 3.14 -4.69
N ASN A 122 -7.90 3.09 -3.98
CA ASN A 122 -9.20 3.16 -4.64
C ASN A 122 -9.50 4.60 -5.10
N ARG A 123 -9.66 4.78 -6.41
CA ARG A 123 -9.93 6.06 -7.09
C ARG A 123 -8.92 7.16 -6.77
N ASN A 124 -7.67 6.76 -6.58
CA ASN A 124 -6.54 7.65 -6.39
C ASN A 124 -5.33 7.13 -7.17
N TYR A 125 -4.50 8.03 -7.69
CA TYR A 125 -3.21 7.65 -8.23
C TYR A 125 -2.27 7.23 -7.11
N PRO A 126 -1.59 6.07 -7.23
CA PRO A 126 -0.70 5.61 -6.18
C PRO A 126 0.65 6.33 -6.21
N PHE A 127 1.25 6.45 -5.06
CA PHE A 127 2.68 6.63 -4.93
C PHE A 127 3.39 5.29 -5.16
N VAL A 128 4.59 5.33 -5.74
CA VAL A 128 5.47 4.15 -5.90
C VAL A 128 6.84 4.49 -5.31
N ASP A 129 7.25 3.80 -4.27
CA ASP A 129 8.52 4.07 -3.62
C ASP A 129 9.68 3.29 -4.25
N TYR A 130 10.25 3.84 -5.30
CA TYR A 130 11.43 3.26 -5.96
C TYR A 130 12.65 3.18 -5.04
N SER A 131 12.72 4.02 -3.99
CA SER A 131 13.86 4.02 -3.06
C SER A 131 13.90 2.78 -2.18
N THR A 132 12.74 2.18 -1.92
CA THR A 132 12.61 0.97 -1.12
C THR A 132 12.05 -0.21 -1.91
N GLY A 133 12.42 -0.28 -3.20
CA GLY A 133 12.20 -1.43 -4.06
C GLY A 133 10.87 -1.44 -4.83
N GLY A 134 9.99 -0.45 -4.64
CA GLY A 134 8.75 -0.35 -5.42
C GLY A 134 9.00 -0.13 -6.91
N SER A 135 8.01 -0.47 -7.74
CA SER A 135 8.02 -0.21 -9.17
C SER A 135 6.62 -0.20 -9.76
N ILE A 136 6.42 0.55 -10.86
CA ILE A 136 5.13 0.55 -11.55
C ILE A 136 4.74 -0.84 -12.07
N ASP A 137 5.70 -1.60 -12.61
CA ASP A 137 5.47 -2.97 -13.06
C ASP A 137 5.13 -3.90 -11.87
N GLY A 138 5.73 -3.65 -10.70
CA GLY A 138 5.41 -4.34 -9.46
C GLY A 138 3.99 -4.03 -8.98
N GLN A 139 3.57 -2.77 -9.04
CA GLN A 139 2.23 -2.33 -8.68
C GLN A 139 1.16 -3.00 -9.57
N ILE A 140 1.38 -3.02 -10.88
CA ILE A 140 0.49 -3.72 -11.84
C ILE A 140 0.40 -5.20 -11.50
N ARG A 141 1.53 -5.87 -11.29
CA ARG A 141 1.59 -7.30 -10.92
C ARG A 141 0.87 -7.59 -9.60
N ALA A 142 1.00 -6.70 -8.60
CA ALA A 142 0.30 -6.82 -7.33
C ALA A 142 -1.22 -6.66 -7.52
N ALA A 143 -1.67 -5.69 -8.34
CA ALA A 143 -3.07 -5.51 -8.67
C ALA A 143 -3.66 -6.75 -9.37
N GLU A 144 -2.94 -7.37 -10.32
CA GLU A 144 -3.33 -8.63 -10.96
C GLU A 144 -3.43 -9.77 -9.95
N THR A 145 -2.48 -9.85 -9.02
CA THR A 145 -2.50 -10.82 -7.92
C THR A 145 -3.74 -10.62 -7.04
N ASN A 146 -4.10 -9.38 -6.71
CA ASN A 146 -5.28 -9.05 -5.92
C ASN A 146 -6.56 -9.47 -6.64
N ILE A 147 -6.70 -9.14 -7.93
CA ILE A 147 -7.85 -9.52 -8.75
C ILE A 147 -8.05 -11.05 -8.78
N ALA A 148 -6.96 -11.81 -8.90
CA ALA A 148 -7.01 -13.27 -8.92
C ALA A 148 -7.42 -13.89 -7.58
N LYS A 149 -7.28 -13.17 -6.46
CA LYS A 149 -7.57 -13.66 -5.10
C LYS A 149 -8.97 -13.32 -4.60
N VAL A 150 -9.72 -12.48 -5.29
CA VAL A 150 -11.03 -11.99 -4.85
C VAL A 150 -12.14 -12.47 -5.77
N THR A 151 -13.34 -12.61 -5.21
CA THR A 151 -14.60 -12.83 -5.94
C THR A 151 -15.38 -11.52 -6.01
N ASP A 152 -16.49 -11.50 -6.76
CA ASP A 152 -17.36 -10.33 -6.83
C ASP A 152 -18.10 -10.02 -5.51
N LYS A 153 -17.96 -10.90 -4.50
CA LYS A 153 -18.56 -10.71 -3.17
C LYS A 153 -17.52 -10.25 -2.13
N THR A 154 -16.25 -10.37 -2.44
CA THR A 154 -15.16 -10.01 -1.51
C THR A 154 -15.16 -8.51 -1.27
N ILE A 155 -15.15 -8.10 -0.01
CA ILE A 155 -14.94 -6.71 0.39
C ILE A 155 -13.44 -6.42 0.31
N VAL A 156 -13.04 -5.41 -0.46
CA VAL A 156 -11.65 -5.03 -0.64
C VAL A 156 -11.34 -3.74 0.10
N ILE A 157 -10.39 -3.80 1.04
CA ILE A 157 -9.92 -2.63 1.80
C ILE A 157 -8.62 -2.15 1.16
N PRO A 158 -8.60 -0.95 0.56
CA PRO A 158 -7.38 -0.35 0.01
C PRO A 158 -6.49 0.22 1.12
N GLY A 159 -5.25 0.59 0.79
CA GLY A 159 -4.44 1.43 1.65
C GLY A 159 -5.00 2.84 1.74
N HIS A 160 -5.45 3.39 0.62
CA HIS A 160 -6.05 4.72 0.50
C HIS A 160 -7.32 4.71 -0.33
N GLY A 161 -8.26 5.57 0.03
CA GLY A 161 -9.56 5.69 -0.64
C GLY A 161 -10.67 4.91 0.06
N ALA A 162 -11.82 4.82 -0.58
CA ALA A 162 -12.98 4.13 -0.04
C ALA A 162 -12.83 2.59 -0.16
N VAL A 163 -13.51 1.86 0.72
CA VAL A 163 -13.67 0.40 0.57
C VAL A 163 -14.24 0.11 -0.82
N GLY A 164 -13.68 -0.88 -1.48
CA GLY A 164 -14.02 -1.24 -2.87
C GLY A 164 -14.32 -2.72 -3.03
N ASP A 165 -14.34 -3.13 -4.27
CA ASP A 165 -14.61 -4.49 -4.71
C ASP A 165 -13.65 -4.93 -5.83
N LYS A 166 -13.95 -6.06 -6.47
CA LYS A 166 -13.18 -6.59 -7.59
C LYS A 166 -13.18 -5.68 -8.81
N ALA A 167 -14.29 -4.99 -9.09
CA ALA A 167 -14.38 -4.09 -10.24
C ALA A 167 -13.48 -2.86 -10.05
N ASP A 168 -13.39 -2.33 -8.84
CA ASP A 168 -12.46 -1.24 -8.50
C ASP A 168 -10.99 -1.67 -8.65
N LEU A 169 -10.64 -2.90 -8.25
CA LEU A 169 -9.29 -3.46 -8.47
C LEU A 169 -8.95 -3.58 -9.96
N ILE A 170 -9.91 -4.04 -10.78
CA ILE A 170 -9.74 -4.14 -12.24
C ILE A 170 -9.51 -2.75 -12.84
N MET A 171 -10.33 -1.77 -12.45
CA MET A 171 -10.19 -0.38 -12.89
C MET A 171 -8.83 0.19 -12.51
N PHE A 172 -8.38 -0.02 -11.29
CA PHE A 172 -7.06 0.43 -10.82
C PHE A 172 -5.93 -0.17 -11.66
N ARG A 173 -5.93 -1.50 -11.86
CA ARG A 173 -4.96 -2.19 -12.70
C ARG A 173 -4.93 -1.62 -14.12
N ASP A 174 -6.10 -1.42 -14.73
CA ASP A 174 -6.21 -0.95 -16.11
C ASP A 174 -5.66 0.47 -16.26
N VAL A 175 -5.94 1.37 -15.29
CA VAL A 175 -5.37 2.73 -15.27
C VAL A 175 -3.85 2.70 -15.18
N LEU A 176 -3.28 1.85 -14.31
CA LEU A 176 -1.82 1.73 -14.19
C LEU A 176 -1.19 1.17 -15.47
N ALA A 177 -1.76 0.12 -16.04
CA ALA A 177 -1.27 -0.54 -17.24
C ALA A 177 -1.32 0.41 -18.46
N ASP A 178 -2.45 1.11 -18.65
CA ASP A 178 -2.62 2.10 -19.71
C ASP A 178 -1.62 3.24 -19.61
N ALA A 179 -1.45 3.81 -18.40
CA ALA A 179 -0.50 4.89 -18.17
C ALA A 179 0.95 4.42 -18.45
N ARG A 180 1.29 3.23 -17.96
CA ARG A 180 2.61 2.62 -18.16
C ARG A 180 2.92 2.41 -19.64
N GLU A 181 1.98 1.85 -20.41
CA GLU A 181 2.15 1.59 -21.85
C GLU A 181 2.31 2.89 -22.66
N LYS A 182 1.44 3.88 -22.40
CA LYS A 182 1.50 5.19 -23.04
C LYS A 182 2.81 5.90 -22.77
N VAL A 183 3.22 5.97 -21.50
CA VAL A 183 4.46 6.62 -21.10
C VAL A 183 5.68 5.90 -21.70
N ALA A 184 5.73 4.57 -21.66
CA ALA A 184 6.81 3.78 -22.27
C ALA A 184 6.90 4.03 -23.79
N THR A 185 5.76 4.10 -24.48
CA THR A 185 5.70 4.38 -25.92
C THR A 185 6.24 5.78 -26.22
N MET A 186 5.79 6.80 -25.48
CA MET A 186 6.27 8.19 -25.65
C MET A 186 7.77 8.31 -25.37
N LYS A 187 8.25 7.69 -24.29
CA LYS A 187 9.67 7.66 -23.94
C LYS A 187 10.52 6.99 -25.03
N LYS A 188 10.04 5.88 -25.60
CA LYS A 188 10.71 5.21 -26.75
C LYS A 188 10.74 6.08 -28.00
N GLN A 189 9.76 6.99 -28.18
CA GLN A 189 9.71 7.97 -29.25
C GLN A 189 10.59 9.21 -28.99
N GLY A 190 11.29 9.26 -27.86
CA GLY A 190 12.19 10.35 -27.48
C GLY A 190 11.53 11.53 -26.76
N HIS A 191 10.27 11.40 -26.33
CA HIS A 191 9.61 12.46 -25.57
C HIS A 191 10.23 12.60 -24.17
N SER A 192 10.47 13.83 -23.78
CA SER A 192 10.91 14.21 -22.45
C SER A 192 9.78 14.07 -21.42
N LEU A 193 10.15 14.02 -20.13
CA LEU A 193 9.17 14.00 -19.03
C LEU A 193 8.18 15.18 -19.14
N THR A 194 8.68 16.39 -19.47
CA THR A 194 7.83 17.58 -19.62
C THR A 194 6.77 17.40 -20.72
N GLU A 195 7.14 16.79 -21.85
CA GLU A 195 6.21 16.51 -22.94
C GLU A 195 5.20 15.42 -22.58
N VAL A 196 5.61 14.43 -21.79
CA VAL A 196 4.69 13.38 -21.29
C VAL A 196 3.66 13.98 -20.33
N ILE A 197 4.09 14.78 -19.36
CA ILE A 197 3.19 15.42 -18.37
C ILE A 197 2.20 16.39 -19.04
N ALA A 198 2.59 17.04 -20.14
CA ALA A 198 1.72 17.96 -20.86
C ALA A 198 0.58 17.29 -21.63
N LYS A 199 0.58 15.95 -21.73
CA LYS A 199 -0.47 15.18 -22.42
C LYS A 199 -1.34 14.43 -21.42
N PRO A 200 -2.68 14.60 -21.42
CA PRO A 200 -3.57 13.77 -20.61
C PRO A 200 -3.36 12.28 -20.92
N THR A 201 -3.05 11.50 -19.92
CA THR A 201 -2.73 10.08 -20.11
C THR A 201 -3.84 9.16 -19.65
N ALA A 202 -4.74 9.61 -18.78
CA ALA A 202 -5.84 8.82 -18.29
C ALA A 202 -7.16 9.60 -18.35
N ARG A 203 -8.26 8.89 -18.61
CA ARG A 203 -9.62 9.45 -18.52
C ARG A 203 -10.03 9.76 -17.08
N THR A 204 -9.26 9.26 -16.12
CA THR A 204 -9.48 9.38 -14.69
C THR A 204 -8.85 10.61 -14.06
N ASP A 205 -8.14 11.47 -14.83
CA ASP A 205 -7.41 12.63 -14.29
C ASP A 205 -8.32 13.60 -13.51
N GLU A 206 -9.55 13.82 -13.96
CA GLU A 206 -10.52 14.67 -13.27
C GLU A 206 -11.01 14.06 -11.94
N GLU A 207 -11.15 12.73 -11.88
CA GLU A 207 -11.66 12.02 -10.72
C GLU A 207 -10.55 11.67 -9.72
N TRP A 208 -9.43 11.14 -10.20
CA TRP A 208 -8.35 10.60 -9.37
C TRP A 208 -7.26 11.62 -9.05
N GLY A 209 -7.15 12.67 -9.86
CA GLY A 209 -6.11 13.69 -9.74
C GLY A 209 -6.32 14.72 -8.62
N ASN A 210 -7.41 14.62 -7.86
CA ASN A 210 -7.73 15.52 -6.76
C ASN A 210 -7.16 15.08 -5.40
N GLY A 211 -6.49 13.92 -5.35
CA GLY A 211 -5.86 13.37 -4.15
C GLY A 211 -4.45 13.92 -3.90
N PHE A 212 -3.72 13.26 -3.01
CA PHE A 212 -2.32 13.55 -2.71
C PHE A 212 -1.41 13.45 -3.95
N MET A 213 -1.68 12.48 -4.84
CA MET A 213 -0.97 12.28 -6.09
C MET A 213 -1.70 12.97 -7.25
N THR A 214 -1.14 14.06 -7.75
CA THR A 214 -1.66 14.70 -8.97
C THR A 214 -1.32 13.87 -10.22
N PRO A 215 -2.05 14.04 -11.35
CA PRO A 215 -1.71 13.36 -12.61
C PRO A 215 -0.26 13.59 -13.03
N ALA A 216 0.26 14.81 -12.87
CA ALA A 216 1.64 15.14 -13.21
C ALA A 216 2.67 14.36 -12.36
N LEU A 217 2.44 14.26 -11.04
CA LEU A 217 3.30 13.48 -10.16
C LEU A 217 3.22 11.99 -10.48
N PHE A 218 2.02 11.46 -10.70
CA PHE A 218 1.84 10.07 -11.10
C PHE A 218 2.60 9.74 -12.40
N LEU A 219 2.47 10.58 -13.43
CA LEU A 219 3.21 10.40 -14.68
C LEU A 219 4.72 10.49 -14.53
N GLN A 220 5.20 11.34 -13.61
CA GLN A 220 6.63 11.38 -13.29
C GLN A 220 7.12 10.03 -12.74
N TRP A 221 6.36 9.40 -11.85
CA TRP A 221 6.70 8.07 -11.32
C TRP A 221 6.64 6.99 -12.39
N VAL A 222 5.60 7.00 -13.22
CA VAL A 222 5.50 6.05 -14.34
C VAL A 222 6.69 6.24 -15.30
N TYR A 223 7.05 7.48 -15.63
CA TYR A 223 8.19 7.78 -16.51
C TYR A 223 9.53 7.31 -15.93
N GLN A 224 9.69 7.40 -14.61
CA GLN A 224 10.90 6.91 -13.94
C GLN A 224 11.04 5.39 -14.06
N GLY A 225 9.93 4.66 -13.99
CA GLY A 225 9.91 3.19 -14.01
C GLY A 225 9.80 2.55 -15.39
N THR A 226 9.68 3.34 -16.45
CA THR A 226 9.69 2.90 -17.85
C THR A 226 10.97 3.33 -18.55
#